data_b566a2c22ad688b116826b200bde2692
#
_entry.id   b566a2c22ad688b116826b200bde2692
#
_cell.length_a   1.000
_cell.length_b   1.000
_cell.length_c   1.000
_cell.angle_alpha   90.00
_cell.angle_beta   90.00
_cell.angle_gamma   90.00
#
_symmetry.space_group_name_H-M   'P 1'
#
loop_
_entity.id
_entity.type
_entity.pdbx_description
1 polymer ?
#
loop_
_entity_poly.entity_id
_entity_poly.type
_entity_poly.pdbx_seq_one_letter_code
_entity_poly.pdbx_strand_id
1 'polypeptide(L)' 'MVKFQRKVSSLVESNVLKPSDSIWKVALLYGDQWDYWKGELLEFGFTMQDPVSELLMVEAWDED' A
#
# COMPACT_ATOMS: atom_id res chain seq x y z
N MET A 1 5.90 -7.22 4.01
CA MET A 1 5.02 -6.04 3.89
C MET A 1 5.67 -4.76 4.39
N VAL A 2 6.69 -4.86 5.23
CA VAL A 2 7.36 -3.65 5.70
C VAL A 2 7.96 -2.86 4.53
N LYS A 3 8.58 -3.56 3.60
CA LYS A 3 9.18 -2.90 2.43
C LYS A 3 8.13 -2.21 1.58
N PHE A 4 6.98 -2.86 1.42
CA PHE A 4 5.89 -2.28 0.65
C PHE A 4 5.38 -1.02 1.34
N GLN A 5 5.18 -1.08 2.64
CA GLN A 5 4.71 0.07 3.39
C GLN A 5 5.68 1.24 3.29
N ARG A 6 6.97 0.95 3.37
CA ARG A 6 7.97 2.00 3.25
C ARG A 6 7.94 2.64 1.86
N LYS A 7 7.75 1.83 0.83
CA LYS A 7 7.68 2.35 -0.52
C LYS A 7 6.48 3.27 -0.67
N VAL A 8 5.33 2.85 -0.15
CA VAL A 8 4.12 3.65 -0.21
C VAL A 8 4.30 4.95 0.58
N SER A 9 4.91 4.87 1.75
CA SER A 9 5.18 6.05 2.56
C SER A 9 6.06 7.04 1.80
N SER A 10 7.07 6.53 1.12
CA SER A 10 7.95 7.37 0.34
C SER A 10 7.22 8.07 -0.79
N LEU A 11 6.29 7.38 -1.43
CA LEU A 11 5.48 7.97 -2.49
C LEU A 11 4.60 9.08 -1.95
N VAL A 12 4.07 8.89 -0.74
CA VAL A 12 3.25 9.91 -0.12
C VAL A 12 4.10 11.14 0.21
N GLU A 13 5.30 10.92 0.72
CA GLU A 13 6.18 12.04 1.08
C GLU A 13 6.63 12.81 -0.15
N SER A 14 6.71 12.15 -1.29
CA SER A 14 7.11 12.80 -2.53
C SER A 14 5.95 13.47 -3.26
N ASN A 15 4.76 13.42 -2.69
CA ASN A 15 3.55 13.97 -3.30
C ASN A 15 3.13 13.25 -4.57
N VAL A 16 3.68 12.06 -4.81
CA VAL A 16 3.23 11.21 -5.92
C VAL A 16 1.91 10.57 -5.56
N LEU A 17 1.72 10.31 -4.26
CA LEU A 17 0.55 9.63 -3.74
C LEU A 17 0.04 10.42 -2.54
N LYS A 18 -1.26 10.48 -2.37
CA LYS A 18 -1.86 11.17 -1.24
C LYS A 18 -2.43 10.17 -0.25
N PRO A 19 -2.42 10.49 1.06
CA PRO A 19 -2.98 9.58 2.05
C PRO A 19 -4.45 9.27 1.82
N SER A 20 -5.18 10.19 1.19
CA SER A 20 -6.59 9.98 0.89
C SER A 20 -6.81 9.20 -0.39
N ASP A 21 -5.77 8.95 -1.17
CA ASP A 21 -5.91 8.14 -2.37
C ASP A 21 -6.20 6.70 -1.99
N SER A 22 -6.91 6.00 -2.85
CA SER A 22 -7.21 4.61 -2.62
C SER A 22 -6.02 3.74 -2.98
N ILE A 23 -6.06 2.50 -2.50
CA ILE A 23 -5.00 1.54 -2.80
C ILE A 23 -4.92 1.27 -4.30
N TRP A 24 -6.00 1.50 -5.02
CA TRP A 24 -5.98 1.44 -6.48
C TRP A 24 -4.86 2.27 -7.09
N LYS A 25 -4.63 3.44 -6.51
CA LYS A 25 -3.58 4.32 -7.03
C LYS A 25 -2.22 3.66 -6.89
N VAL A 26 -2.00 2.95 -5.80
CA VAL A 26 -0.76 2.21 -5.63
C VAL A 26 -0.61 1.14 -6.70
N ALA A 27 -1.70 0.48 -7.04
CA ALA A 27 -1.67 -0.53 -8.08
C ALA A 27 -1.19 0.04 -9.41
N LEU A 28 -1.67 1.22 -9.74
CA LEU A 28 -1.26 1.87 -10.99
C LEU A 28 0.22 2.23 -11.00
N LEU A 29 0.77 2.53 -9.83
CA LEU A 29 2.16 2.92 -9.73
C LEU A 29 3.11 1.72 -9.70
N TYR A 30 2.63 0.60 -9.21
CA TYR A 30 3.48 -0.58 -9.07
C TYR A 30 3.58 -1.43 -10.33
N GLY A 31 2.53 -1.45 -11.12
CA GLY A 31 2.57 -2.22 -12.37
C GLY A 31 2.66 -3.72 -12.12
N ASP A 32 3.68 -4.34 -12.69
CA ASP A 32 3.79 -5.80 -12.70
C ASP A 32 3.91 -6.43 -11.33
N GLN A 33 4.47 -5.71 -10.37
CA GLN A 33 4.68 -6.27 -9.04
C GLN A 33 3.44 -6.22 -8.19
N TRP A 34 2.38 -5.60 -8.68
CA TRP A 34 1.19 -5.38 -7.90
C TRP A 34 0.49 -6.68 -7.51
N ASP A 35 0.50 -7.67 -8.39
CA ASP A 35 -0.21 -8.92 -8.10
C ASP A 35 0.25 -9.56 -6.81
N TYR A 36 1.54 -9.52 -6.55
CA TYR A 36 2.07 -10.07 -5.32
C TYR A 36 1.55 -9.31 -4.09
N TRP A 37 1.66 -7.99 -4.14
CA TRP A 37 1.25 -7.17 -3.00
C TRP A 37 -0.25 -7.18 -2.80
N LYS A 38 -0.99 -7.30 -3.88
CA LYS A 38 -2.44 -7.38 -3.78
C LYS A 38 -2.85 -8.59 -2.95
N GLY A 39 -2.23 -9.73 -3.17
CA GLY A 39 -2.53 -10.93 -2.41
C GLY A 39 -2.26 -10.73 -0.93
N GLU A 40 -1.12 -10.12 -0.60
CA GLU A 40 -0.78 -9.85 0.78
C GLU A 40 -1.77 -8.92 1.44
N LEU A 41 -2.17 -7.88 0.75
CA LEU A 41 -3.10 -6.90 1.30
C LEU A 41 -4.46 -7.51 1.54
N LEU A 42 -4.93 -8.35 0.63
CA LEU A 42 -6.23 -9.00 0.79
C LEU A 42 -6.23 -9.94 1.98
N GLU A 43 -5.13 -10.65 2.20
CA GLU A 43 -5.03 -11.53 3.35
C GLU A 43 -5.04 -10.74 4.65
N PHE A 44 -4.54 -9.53 4.62
CA PHE A 44 -4.51 -8.66 5.78
C PHE A 44 -5.85 -7.99 6.04
N GLY A 45 -6.78 -8.10 5.10
CA GLY A 45 -8.10 -7.51 5.26
C GLY A 45 -8.33 -6.20 4.53
N PHE A 46 -7.39 -5.77 3.73
CA PHE A 46 -7.55 -4.54 2.96
C PHE A 46 -8.30 -4.81 1.66
N THR A 47 -8.96 -3.78 1.17
CA THR A 47 -9.57 -3.81 -0.16
C THR A 47 -8.93 -2.74 -1.02
N MET A 48 -9.18 -2.82 -2.32
CA MET A 48 -8.64 -1.84 -3.24
C MET A 48 -9.20 -0.45 -3.04
N GLN A 49 -10.33 -0.34 -2.35
CA GLN A 49 -10.99 0.94 -2.14
C GLN A 49 -10.57 1.60 -0.83
N ASP A 50 -9.84 0.89 0.02
CA ASP A 50 -9.39 1.47 1.27
C ASP A 50 -8.38 2.58 0.99
N PRO A 51 -8.38 3.62 1.84
CA PRO A 51 -7.41 4.70 1.65
C PRO A 51 -6.01 4.27 2.02
N VAL A 52 -5.04 4.88 1.37
CA VAL A 52 -3.64 4.58 1.62
C VAL A 52 -3.26 4.87 3.06
N SER A 53 -3.90 5.86 3.68
CA SER A 53 -3.58 6.21 5.05
C SER A 53 -3.78 5.05 6.01
N GLU A 54 -4.78 4.21 5.77
CA GLU A 54 -4.99 3.05 6.62
C GLU A 54 -3.87 2.03 6.47
N LEU A 55 -3.37 1.88 5.28
CA LEU A 55 -2.23 1.01 5.04
C LEU A 55 -1.01 1.50 5.82
N LEU A 56 -0.80 2.80 5.86
CA LEU A 56 0.35 3.37 6.55
C LEU A 56 0.21 3.36 8.05
N MET A 57 -1.01 3.18 8.57
CA MET A 57 -1.23 3.16 10.00
C MET A 57 -1.01 1.80 10.63
N VAL A 58 -0.82 0.77 9.85
CA VAL A 58 -0.56 -0.55 10.38
C VAL A 58 0.82 -0.58 10.99
N GLU A 59 0.90 -0.95 12.26
CA GLU A 59 2.18 -0.97 12.96
C GLU A 59 2.74 -2.36 13.13
N ALA A 60 1.93 -3.37 12.94
CA ALA A 60 2.33 -4.74 13.21
C ALA A 60 2.33 -5.58 11.94
N TRP A 61 3.00 -5.11 10.92
CA TRP A 61 3.19 -5.93 9.73
C TRP A 61 4.03 -7.14 10.07
N ASP A 62 3.62 -8.28 9.57
CA ASP A 62 4.44 -9.46 9.72
C ASP A 62 5.78 -9.24 9.05
N GLU A 63 6.79 -9.82 9.63
CA GLU A 63 8.14 -9.67 9.13
C GLU A 63 8.28 -10.29 7.76
N ASP A 64 9.03 -9.67 6.92
CA ASP A 64 9.29 -10.21 5.59
C ASP A 64 10.79 -10.38 5.37
#